data_53b2933b6bdba672246579754fb47654
#
_entry.id   53b2933b6bdba672246579754fb47654
#
_cell.length_a   1.000
_cell.length_b   1.000
_cell.length_c   1.000
_cell.angle_alpha   90.00
_cell.angle_beta   90.00
_cell.angle_gamma   90.00
#
_symmetry.space_group_name_H-M   'P 1'
#
loop_
_entity.id
_entity.type
_entity.pdbx_description
1 polymer ?
#
loop_
_entity_poly.entity_id
_entity_poly.type
_entity_poly.pdbx_seq_one_letter_code
_entity_poly.pdbx_strand_id
1 'polypeptide(L)'
;MVIDMNIKEVHDSWKEKGFPYYPTDTKWRNDIFNQLVNFKRDTLIDRKNKVIGQSAHGLNLAWSYMPHAWGIKCGKMKTPMEIWEDEEHLSKGLNKILSGTFFMKKPAHMITESDMRSMLRRYSGTQMVSNFRPTAAAAMYDIFVDKDSPLEGTVAGTVWDPSMGLGS
;
A
#
# COMPACT_ATOMS: atom_id res chain seq x y z
N MET A 1 28.71 -14.50 -10.92
CA MET A 1 29.52 -13.34 -10.50
C MET A 1 28.54 -12.30 -9.99
N VAL A 2 28.38 -12.20 -8.66
CA VAL A 2 27.49 -11.20 -8.06
C VAL A 2 28.26 -9.88 -8.10
N ILE A 3 27.82 -8.95 -8.94
CA ILE A 3 28.36 -7.58 -8.95
C ILE A 3 27.88 -6.93 -7.66
N ASP A 4 28.78 -6.71 -6.73
CA ASP A 4 28.53 -5.94 -5.50
C ASP A 4 28.46 -4.47 -5.92
N MET A 5 27.25 -4.01 -6.30
CA MET A 5 27.02 -2.64 -6.75
C MET A 5 27.29 -1.69 -5.58
N ASN A 6 28.06 -0.65 -5.83
CA ASN A 6 28.25 0.44 -4.89
C ASN A 6 26.91 1.12 -4.63
N ILE A 7 26.69 1.60 -3.39
CA ILE A 7 25.47 2.29 -2.98
C ILE A 7 25.07 3.42 -3.92
N LYS A 8 26.05 4.13 -4.48
CA LYS A 8 25.83 5.20 -5.46
C LYS A 8 25.21 4.67 -6.75
N GLU A 9 25.71 3.55 -7.27
CA GLU A 9 25.17 2.92 -8.48
C GLU A 9 23.73 2.45 -8.25
N VAL A 10 23.42 1.90 -7.08
CA VAL A 10 22.07 1.49 -6.70
C VAL A 10 21.15 2.72 -6.62
N HIS A 11 21.60 3.79 -5.99
CA HIS A 11 20.88 5.05 -5.89
C HIS A 11 20.56 5.62 -7.28
N ASP A 12 21.58 5.76 -8.13
CA ASP A 12 21.45 6.33 -9.47
C ASP A 12 20.50 5.49 -10.34
N SER A 13 20.63 4.16 -10.28
CA SER A 13 19.72 3.23 -10.97
C SER A 13 18.26 3.39 -10.54
N TRP A 14 18.00 3.63 -9.25
CA TRP A 14 16.63 3.87 -8.78
C TRP A 14 16.12 5.25 -9.17
N LYS A 15 16.97 6.28 -9.14
CA LYS A 15 16.59 7.63 -9.61
C LYS A 15 16.25 7.62 -11.10
N GLU A 16 16.98 6.86 -11.93
CA GLU A 16 16.69 6.70 -13.36
C GLU A 16 15.35 6.00 -13.61
N LYS A 17 14.98 4.98 -12.81
CA LYS A 17 13.68 4.32 -12.88
C LYS A 17 12.51 5.22 -12.49
N GLY A 18 12.78 6.29 -11.74
CA GLY A 18 11.77 7.17 -11.19
C GLY A 18 11.12 6.67 -9.90
N PHE A 19 10.25 7.51 -9.32
CA PHE A 19 9.55 7.19 -8.07
C PHE A 19 8.71 5.91 -8.22
N PRO A 20 8.79 4.97 -7.26
CA PRO A 20 8.14 3.65 -7.37
C PRO A 20 6.63 3.71 -7.10
N TYR A 21 5.87 4.43 -7.92
CA TYR A 21 4.41 4.44 -7.84
C TYR A 21 3.82 3.04 -8.04
N TYR A 22 2.60 2.86 -7.55
CA TYR A 22 1.83 1.68 -7.97
C TYR A 22 1.42 1.82 -9.43
N PRO A 23 1.37 0.71 -10.19
CA PRO A 23 0.88 0.75 -11.57
C PRO A 23 -0.52 1.35 -11.67
N THR A 24 -0.75 2.09 -12.74
CA THR A 24 -2.03 2.79 -12.98
C THR A 24 -2.80 2.22 -14.18
N ASP A 25 -2.23 1.23 -14.87
CA ASP A 25 -2.86 0.59 -16.00
C ASP A 25 -4.11 -0.21 -15.59
N THR A 26 -5.10 -0.19 -16.48
CA THR A 26 -6.41 -0.80 -16.23
C THR A 26 -6.33 -2.31 -16.01
N LYS A 27 -5.42 -3.00 -16.74
CA LYS A 27 -5.27 -4.44 -16.61
C LYS A 27 -4.79 -4.80 -15.21
N TRP A 28 -3.71 -4.17 -14.75
CA TRP A 28 -3.17 -4.41 -13.41
C TRP A 28 -4.22 -4.11 -12.32
N ARG A 29 -4.94 -2.98 -12.45
CA ARG A 29 -6.01 -2.62 -11.50
C ARG A 29 -7.12 -3.66 -11.45
N ASN A 30 -7.57 -4.14 -12.61
CA ASN A 30 -8.59 -5.18 -12.68
C ASN A 30 -8.11 -6.50 -12.06
N ASP A 31 -6.86 -6.89 -12.29
CA ASP A 31 -6.29 -8.11 -11.71
C ASP A 31 -6.27 -8.02 -10.17
N ILE A 32 -5.84 -6.88 -9.62
CA ILE A 32 -5.84 -6.66 -8.15
C ILE A 32 -7.27 -6.57 -7.59
N PHE A 33 -8.20 -5.92 -8.30
CA PHE A 33 -9.59 -5.86 -7.91
C PHE A 33 -10.21 -7.26 -7.84
N ASN A 34 -9.97 -8.09 -8.85
CA ASN A 34 -10.45 -9.47 -8.87
C ASN A 34 -9.87 -10.29 -7.70
N GLN A 35 -8.60 -10.08 -7.34
CA GLN A 35 -8.01 -10.71 -6.15
C GLN A 35 -8.71 -10.25 -4.87
N LEU A 36 -9.06 -8.96 -4.76
CA LEU A 36 -9.79 -8.43 -3.60
C LEU A 36 -11.22 -9.00 -3.51
N VAL A 37 -11.94 -9.07 -4.64
CA VAL A 37 -13.30 -9.64 -4.71
C VAL A 37 -13.30 -11.11 -4.31
N ASN A 38 -12.32 -11.87 -4.79
CA ASN A 38 -12.19 -13.31 -4.51
C ASN A 38 -11.54 -13.63 -3.15
N PHE A 39 -11.11 -12.60 -2.40
CA PHE A 39 -10.52 -12.81 -1.08
C PHE A 39 -11.55 -13.34 -0.09
N LYS A 40 -11.22 -14.44 0.61
CA LYS A 40 -12.09 -15.07 1.59
C LYS A 40 -12.18 -14.23 2.87
N ARG A 41 -13.09 -13.27 2.88
CA ARG A 41 -13.26 -12.30 3.99
C ARG A 41 -13.72 -12.96 5.30
N ASP A 42 -14.40 -14.09 5.23
CA ASP A 42 -14.83 -14.84 6.42
C ASP A 42 -13.66 -15.18 7.36
N THR A 43 -12.46 -15.35 6.81
CA THR A 43 -11.23 -15.60 7.59
C THR A 43 -10.82 -14.41 8.47
N LEU A 44 -11.34 -13.21 8.18
CA LEU A 44 -11.09 -11.99 8.96
C LEU A 44 -12.11 -11.80 10.08
N ILE A 45 -13.23 -12.52 10.06
CA ILE A 45 -14.35 -12.29 10.98
C ILE A 45 -14.26 -13.28 12.14
N ASP A 46 -13.79 -12.80 13.29
CA ASP A 46 -13.85 -13.55 14.55
C ASP A 46 -15.16 -13.22 15.30
N ARG A 47 -16.19 -14.02 15.05
CA ARG A 47 -17.52 -13.82 15.67
C ARG A 47 -17.50 -14.05 17.19
N LYS A 48 -16.59 -14.89 17.69
CA LYS A 48 -16.49 -15.21 19.12
C LYS A 48 -15.96 -14.00 19.92
N ASN A 49 -14.89 -13.39 19.41
CA ASN A 49 -14.25 -12.25 20.06
C ASN A 49 -14.78 -10.90 19.55
N LYS A 50 -15.73 -10.91 18.59
CA LYS A 50 -16.31 -9.71 17.95
C LYS A 50 -15.24 -8.79 17.34
N VAL A 51 -14.26 -9.38 16.66
CA VAL A 51 -13.14 -8.69 16.04
C VAL A 51 -13.14 -8.91 14.53
N ILE A 52 -12.87 -7.85 13.77
CA ILE A 52 -12.56 -7.95 12.34
C ILE A 52 -11.06 -7.79 12.18
N GLY A 53 -10.41 -8.84 11.68
CA GLY A 53 -8.99 -8.84 11.34
C GLY A 53 -8.70 -7.91 10.15
N GLN A 54 -7.42 -7.65 9.93
CA GLN A 54 -6.97 -6.80 8.84
C GLN A 54 -6.05 -7.56 7.89
N SER A 55 -6.24 -7.32 6.60
CA SER A 55 -5.35 -7.79 5.54
C SER A 55 -4.90 -6.62 4.67
N ALA A 56 -3.77 -6.78 4.01
CA ALA A 56 -3.24 -5.77 3.08
C ALA A 56 -3.79 -5.92 1.65
N HIS A 57 -4.63 -6.94 1.38
CA HIS A 57 -5.22 -7.13 0.06
C HIS A 57 -6.04 -5.91 -0.36
N GLY A 58 -5.89 -5.49 -1.60
CA GLY A 58 -6.55 -4.32 -2.17
C GLY A 58 -5.98 -2.96 -1.76
N LEU A 59 -5.08 -2.90 -0.76
CA LEU A 59 -4.50 -1.64 -0.34
C LEU A 59 -3.64 -1.00 -1.45
N ASN A 60 -2.92 -1.79 -2.22
CA ASN A 60 -2.16 -1.35 -3.38
C ASN A 60 -3.05 -0.81 -4.49
N LEU A 61 -4.25 -1.37 -4.67
CA LEU A 61 -5.26 -0.87 -5.59
C LEU A 61 -5.70 0.55 -5.19
N ALA A 62 -6.09 0.75 -3.94
CA ALA A 62 -6.47 2.07 -3.43
C ALA A 62 -5.35 3.11 -3.64
N TRP A 63 -4.11 2.74 -3.32
CA TRP A 63 -2.94 3.61 -3.53
C TRP A 63 -2.66 3.92 -5.00
N SER A 64 -3.01 3.03 -5.93
CA SER A 64 -2.83 3.28 -7.38
C SER A 64 -3.71 4.41 -7.93
N TYR A 65 -4.84 4.70 -7.25
CA TYR A 65 -5.72 5.81 -7.60
C TYR A 65 -5.31 7.14 -6.95
N MET A 66 -4.38 7.08 -5.99
CA MET A 66 -4.00 8.25 -5.19
C MET A 66 -2.48 8.48 -5.16
N PRO A 67 -1.85 8.66 -6.33
CA PRO A 67 -0.40 8.86 -6.40
C PRO A 67 0.05 10.12 -5.64
N HIS A 68 -0.80 11.15 -5.55
CA HIS A 68 -0.52 12.37 -4.81
C HIS A 68 -0.34 12.14 -3.30
N ALA A 69 -0.89 11.06 -2.76
CA ALA A 69 -0.80 10.75 -1.33
C ALA A 69 0.64 10.53 -0.83
N TRP A 70 1.58 10.22 -1.72
CA TRP A 70 2.99 10.10 -1.39
C TRP A 70 3.65 11.44 -1.03
N GLY A 71 3.07 12.56 -1.48
CA GLY A 71 3.54 13.92 -1.20
C GLY A 71 2.71 14.68 -0.17
N ILE A 72 1.65 14.08 0.40
CA ILE A 72 0.82 14.75 1.39
C ILE A 72 1.58 14.92 2.70
N LYS A 73 1.72 16.16 3.14
CA LYS A 73 2.38 16.51 4.39
C LYS A 73 1.50 16.16 5.58
N CYS A 74 2.01 15.28 6.43
CA CYS A 74 1.41 14.92 7.70
C CYS A 74 2.31 15.40 8.85
N GLY A 75 1.91 16.47 9.53
CA GLY A 75 2.70 17.03 10.63
C GLY A 75 4.05 17.60 10.17
N LYS A 76 5.09 17.39 10.99
CA LYS A 76 6.44 17.98 10.76
C LYS A 76 7.41 17.03 10.06
N MET A 77 7.03 15.79 9.87
CA MET A 77 7.90 14.76 9.29
C MET A 77 7.99 14.90 7.77
N LYS A 78 9.09 14.41 7.18
CA LYS A 78 9.25 14.36 5.73
C LYS A 78 8.22 13.42 5.11
N THR A 79 7.71 13.80 3.94
CA THR A 79 6.89 12.90 3.11
C THR A 79 7.78 11.88 2.40
N PRO A 80 7.22 10.76 1.91
CA PRO A 80 8.00 9.83 1.08
C PRO A 80 8.60 10.48 -0.17
N MET A 81 7.91 11.45 -0.78
CA MET A 81 8.44 12.21 -1.92
C MET A 81 9.65 13.07 -1.51
N GLU A 82 9.57 13.79 -0.37
CA GLU A 82 10.68 14.57 0.15
C GLU A 82 11.90 13.69 0.49
N ILE A 83 11.68 12.44 0.95
CA ILE A 83 12.78 11.49 1.19
C ILE A 83 13.38 10.99 -0.13
N TRP A 84 12.55 10.76 -1.14
CA TRP A 84 12.99 10.36 -2.46
C TRP A 84 13.85 11.42 -3.13
N GLU A 85 13.50 12.70 -2.97
CA GLU A 85 14.25 13.83 -3.55
C GLU A 85 15.52 14.17 -2.77
N ASP A 86 15.61 13.78 -1.52
CA ASP A 86 16.78 14.01 -0.67
C ASP A 86 17.79 12.86 -0.84
N GLU A 87 18.90 13.14 -1.56
CA GLU A 87 19.93 12.15 -1.89
C GLU A 87 20.51 11.46 -0.66
N GLU A 88 20.74 12.22 0.42
CA GLU A 88 21.31 11.67 1.65
C GLU A 88 20.32 10.71 2.33
N HIS A 89 19.06 11.10 2.42
CA HIS A 89 18.01 10.29 3.02
C HIS A 89 17.69 9.04 2.20
N LEU A 90 17.63 9.16 0.89
CA LEU A 90 17.42 8.02 0.00
C LEU A 90 18.57 7.03 0.10
N SER A 91 19.82 7.49 0.05
CA SER A 91 21.01 6.65 0.21
C SER A 91 21.05 5.95 1.57
N LYS A 92 20.70 6.65 2.65
CA LYS A 92 20.56 6.03 3.99
C LYS A 92 19.49 4.95 4.02
N GLY A 93 18.36 5.18 3.35
CA GLY A 93 17.29 4.20 3.23
C GLY A 93 17.71 2.95 2.47
N LEU A 94 18.37 3.13 1.33
CA LEU A 94 18.92 2.02 0.52
C LEU A 94 19.97 1.21 1.31
N ASN A 95 20.87 1.87 2.02
CA ASN A 95 21.82 1.19 2.91
C ASN A 95 21.13 0.29 3.94
N LYS A 96 20.01 0.71 4.50
CA LYS A 96 19.25 -0.10 5.46
C LYS A 96 18.60 -1.33 4.81
N ILE A 97 18.21 -1.26 3.53
CA ILE A 97 17.75 -2.44 2.79
C ILE A 97 18.92 -3.40 2.55
N LEU A 98 20.03 -2.90 2.04
CA LEU A 98 21.23 -3.68 1.72
C LEU A 98 21.85 -4.34 2.97
N SER A 99 21.83 -3.66 4.10
CA SER A 99 22.35 -4.17 5.38
C SER A 99 21.37 -5.13 6.10
N GLY A 100 20.10 -5.14 5.70
CA GLY A 100 19.06 -5.93 6.38
C GLY A 100 18.46 -5.26 7.61
N THR A 101 18.70 -3.97 7.83
CA THR A 101 18.18 -3.25 9.01
C THR A 101 16.66 -3.08 8.99
N PHE A 102 16.03 -2.94 7.82
CA PHE A 102 14.57 -2.83 7.68
C PHE A 102 13.87 -4.16 7.42
N PHE A 103 14.56 -5.05 6.70
CA PHE A 103 14.05 -6.33 6.21
C PHE A 103 15.20 -7.34 6.22
N MET A 104 14.96 -8.54 5.71
CA MET A 104 16.07 -9.43 5.39
C MET A 104 17.01 -8.75 4.40
N LYS A 105 18.31 -8.89 4.62
CA LYS A 105 19.35 -8.38 3.74
C LYS A 105 19.07 -8.82 2.30
N LYS A 106 19.05 -7.85 1.38
CA LYS A 106 18.85 -8.10 -0.05
C LYS A 106 20.02 -7.55 -0.85
N PRO A 107 20.57 -8.30 -1.80
CA PRO A 107 21.53 -7.76 -2.76
C PRO A 107 20.82 -6.73 -3.66
N ALA A 108 21.57 -5.77 -4.19
CA ALA A 108 21.06 -4.64 -4.96
C ALA A 108 20.10 -5.03 -6.10
N HIS A 109 20.46 -6.09 -6.86
CA HIS A 109 19.67 -6.58 -7.99
C HIS A 109 18.33 -7.24 -7.60
N MET A 110 18.13 -7.55 -6.32
CA MET A 110 16.89 -8.13 -5.78
C MET A 110 16.00 -7.10 -5.10
N ILE A 111 16.40 -5.84 -5.02
CA ILE A 111 15.55 -4.77 -4.49
C ILE A 111 14.40 -4.53 -5.45
N THR A 112 13.17 -4.68 -4.96
CA THR A 112 11.95 -4.49 -5.73
C THR A 112 11.33 -3.12 -5.46
N GLU A 113 10.41 -2.67 -6.30
CA GLU A 113 9.60 -1.47 -6.04
C GLU A 113 8.82 -1.58 -4.71
N SER A 114 8.38 -2.79 -4.34
CA SER A 114 7.71 -3.02 -3.06
C SER A 114 8.64 -2.74 -1.89
N ASP A 115 9.92 -3.12 -1.99
CA ASP A 115 10.92 -2.81 -0.97
C ASP A 115 11.15 -1.29 -0.88
N MET A 116 11.26 -0.62 -2.03
CA MET A 116 11.41 0.83 -2.08
C MET A 116 10.20 1.54 -1.48
N ARG A 117 8.98 1.17 -1.86
CA ARG A 117 7.75 1.71 -1.26
C ARG A 117 7.71 1.47 0.26
N SER A 118 8.11 0.29 0.70
CA SER A 118 8.14 -0.05 2.12
C SER A 118 9.19 0.75 2.88
N MET A 119 10.37 0.95 2.30
CA MET A 119 11.43 1.78 2.87
C MET A 119 10.97 3.23 2.99
N LEU A 120 10.42 3.81 1.93
CA LEU A 120 9.93 5.19 1.91
C LEU A 120 8.82 5.45 2.95
N ARG A 121 7.97 4.45 3.22
CA ARG A 121 6.91 4.57 4.25
C ARG A 121 7.42 4.42 5.68
N ARG A 122 8.51 3.69 5.88
CA ARG A 122 8.98 3.29 7.22
C ARG A 122 10.29 3.97 7.59
N TYR A 123 10.82 4.81 6.72
CA TYR A 123 12.03 5.53 7.03
C TYR A 123 11.81 6.43 8.26
N SER A 124 12.81 6.46 9.14
CA SER A 124 12.76 7.31 10.34
C SER A 124 12.55 8.77 9.95
N GLY A 125 11.48 9.36 10.42
CA GLY A 125 11.10 10.72 10.06
C GLY A 125 10.04 10.83 8.96
N THR A 126 9.57 9.70 8.40
CA THR A 126 8.45 9.70 7.45
C THR A 126 7.13 9.59 8.19
N GLN A 127 6.19 10.43 7.81
CA GLN A 127 4.79 10.30 8.19
C GLN A 127 3.91 10.36 6.95
N MET A 128 3.07 9.36 6.80
CA MET A 128 2.14 9.24 5.68
C MET A 128 0.70 9.27 6.17
N VAL A 129 -0.20 9.69 5.29
CA VAL A 129 -1.62 9.42 5.46
C VAL A 129 -1.85 7.92 5.51
N SER A 130 -2.72 7.49 6.39
CA SER A 130 -3.17 6.10 6.45
C SER A 130 -4.41 5.91 5.58
N ASN A 131 -4.58 4.71 5.04
CA ASN A 131 -5.76 4.34 4.29
C ASN A 131 -6.52 3.24 5.05
N PHE A 132 -7.84 3.31 5.05
CA PHE A 132 -8.67 2.25 5.60
C PHE A 132 -8.46 0.96 4.78
N ARG A 133 -8.53 -0.18 5.43
CA ARG A 133 -8.26 -1.47 4.77
C ARG A 133 -9.46 -1.89 3.92
N PRO A 134 -9.32 -2.04 2.59
CA PRO A 134 -10.43 -2.46 1.73
C PRO A 134 -11.06 -3.78 2.16
N THR A 135 -10.25 -4.73 2.64
CA THR A 135 -10.76 -6.02 3.17
C THR A 135 -11.58 -5.85 4.44
N ALA A 136 -11.23 -4.92 5.32
CA ALA A 136 -12.00 -4.64 6.53
C ALA A 136 -13.32 -3.96 6.19
N ALA A 137 -13.33 -3.00 5.23
CA ALA A 137 -14.56 -2.40 4.72
C ALA A 137 -15.49 -3.48 4.13
N ALA A 138 -14.98 -4.30 3.24
CA ALA A 138 -15.74 -5.37 2.61
C ALA A 138 -16.28 -6.38 3.62
N ALA A 139 -15.50 -6.75 4.66
CA ALA A 139 -15.96 -7.62 5.73
C ALA A 139 -17.08 -7.00 6.57
N MET A 140 -17.01 -5.68 6.82
CA MET A 140 -18.11 -4.96 7.49
C MET A 140 -19.37 -4.95 6.63
N TYR A 141 -19.24 -4.72 5.33
CA TYR A 141 -20.39 -4.79 4.41
C TYR A 141 -21.01 -6.19 4.40
N ASP A 142 -20.20 -7.25 4.40
CA ASP A 142 -20.70 -8.63 4.46
C ASP A 142 -21.45 -8.94 5.78
N ILE A 143 -21.16 -8.22 6.87
CA ILE A 143 -21.82 -8.42 8.18
C ILE A 143 -23.10 -7.58 8.29
N PHE A 144 -23.04 -6.32 7.88
CA PHE A 144 -24.06 -5.33 8.25
C PHE A 144 -25.01 -4.99 7.10
N VAL A 145 -24.65 -5.30 5.85
CA VAL A 145 -25.53 -5.06 4.72
C VAL A 145 -26.41 -6.27 4.50
N ASP A 146 -27.73 -6.07 4.59
CA ASP A 146 -28.70 -7.12 4.29
C ASP A 146 -28.68 -7.44 2.80
N LYS A 147 -28.26 -8.65 2.48
CA LYS A 147 -28.18 -9.17 1.11
C LYS A 147 -29.55 -9.60 0.57
N ASP A 148 -30.52 -9.77 1.46
CA ASP A 148 -31.86 -10.28 1.16
C ASP A 148 -32.93 -9.16 1.22
N SER A 149 -32.53 -7.88 1.19
CA SER A 149 -33.49 -6.76 1.24
C SER A 149 -34.49 -6.83 0.07
N PRO A 150 -35.80 -6.94 0.35
CA PRO A 150 -36.83 -7.24 -0.65
C PRO A 150 -37.29 -5.99 -1.44
N LEU A 151 -36.51 -4.94 -1.51
CA LEU A 151 -36.84 -3.80 -2.34
C LEU A 151 -36.62 -4.16 -3.81
N GLU A 152 -37.68 -4.58 -4.49
CA GLU A 152 -37.70 -4.84 -5.92
C GLU A 152 -37.06 -3.68 -6.70
N GLY A 153 -36.02 -4.01 -7.49
CA GLY A 153 -35.32 -3.04 -8.35
C GLY A 153 -34.13 -2.33 -7.73
N THR A 154 -33.75 -2.59 -6.48
CA THR A 154 -32.52 -2.12 -5.88
C THR A 154 -31.43 -3.19 -5.91
N VAL A 155 -30.19 -2.81 -6.23
CA VAL A 155 -29.03 -3.66 -5.99
C VAL A 155 -29.04 -4.01 -4.50
N ALA A 156 -29.07 -5.31 -4.18
CA ALA A 156 -29.12 -5.78 -2.81
C ALA A 156 -28.03 -5.10 -1.96
N GLY A 157 -28.46 -4.29 -1.01
CA GLY A 157 -27.58 -3.57 -0.10
C GLY A 157 -26.91 -2.34 -0.70
N THR A 158 -27.53 -1.16 -0.55
CA THR A 158 -26.87 0.13 -0.84
C THR A 158 -26.07 0.56 0.38
N VAL A 159 -24.78 0.79 0.20
CA VAL A 159 -23.89 1.35 1.22
C VAL A 159 -23.64 2.82 0.88
N TRP A 160 -23.92 3.70 1.83
CA TRP A 160 -23.52 5.09 1.78
C TRP A 160 -22.39 5.33 2.79
N ASP A 161 -21.21 5.64 2.30
CA ASP A 161 -20.05 5.96 3.12
C ASP A 161 -19.65 7.43 2.91
N PRO A 162 -20.07 8.35 3.80
CA PRO A 162 -19.75 9.77 3.69
C PRO A 162 -18.29 10.08 4.00
N SER A 163 -17.53 9.11 4.49
CA SER A 163 -16.16 9.27 4.97
C SER A 163 -15.18 8.31 4.29
N MET A 164 -15.34 8.09 3.00
CA MET A 164 -14.53 7.13 2.21
C MET A 164 -13.00 7.25 2.39
N GLY A 165 -12.51 8.31 3.01
CA GLY A 165 -11.08 8.52 3.17
C GLY A 165 -10.37 8.64 1.82
N LEU A 166 -9.26 7.93 1.65
CA LEU A 166 -8.51 7.90 0.37
C LEU A 166 -9.04 6.81 -0.60
N GLY A 167 -10.30 6.49 -0.54
CA GLY A 167 -10.93 5.49 -1.39
C GLY A 167 -11.03 4.13 -0.70
N SER A 168 -12.18 3.81 -0.25
CA SER A 168 -12.61 2.47 0.19
C SER A 168 -13.51 1.83 -0.85
#